data_074f2156f6b4ae2f10088f58c00fc776
#
_entry.id   074f2156f6b4ae2f10088f58c00fc776
#
_cell.length_a   1.000
_cell.length_b   1.000
_cell.length_c   1.000
_cell.angle_alpha   90.00
_cell.angle_beta   90.00
_cell.angle_gamma   90.00
#
_symmetry.space_group_name_H-M   'P 1'
#
loop_
_entity.id
_entity.type
_entity.pdbx_description
1 polymer ?
#
loop_
_entity_poly.entity_id
_entity_poly.type
_entity_poly.pdbx_seq_one_letter_code
_entity_poly.pdbx_strand_id
1 'polypeptide(L)'
;TLIWWTVGGTPADDFDQAISEISDYAEEKIGVRIDVKIAGWADYDTKMNNIVNTGEYFDLMFVNNTNYSKFVNLNALENITDLVQSETPDLYGFIPQELWDGVKIHNNVYAVPTYKDSSMTQFWMLDDTYVQKYNIDVEGIKDFATLNDALQTIKEGEGKSVYPMKLAQGSTFNGFFNGYDDLAGGVSAIGVWYEDEERKVVSLLEQDDVKEKLNWLHKWYQDGIINPDANVVTDGGKQSIFGSAQGWPAAATTWAFNNGIDKYDLTQVFGPMYA
;
A
#
# COMPACT_ATOMS: atom_id res chain seq x y z
N THR A 1 22.49 7.79 20.70
CA THR A 1 21.45 8.02 19.68
C THR A 1 21.38 6.82 18.77
N LEU A 2 20.18 6.30 18.53
CA LEU A 2 19.92 5.23 17.55
C LEU A 2 19.51 5.86 16.22
N ILE A 3 20.07 5.36 15.13
CA ILE A 3 19.70 5.74 13.76
C ILE A 3 18.64 4.77 13.26
N TRP A 4 17.45 5.30 12.98
CA TRP A 4 16.31 4.51 12.50
C TRP A 4 15.88 4.95 11.10
N TRP A 5 16.09 4.08 10.12
CA TRP A 5 15.61 4.26 8.76
C TRP A 5 14.20 3.71 8.60
N THR A 6 13.28 4.56 8.15
CA THR A 6 11.90 4.17 7.85
C THR A 6 11.43 4.74 6.51
N VAL A 7 10.34 4.16 6.00
CA VAL A 7 9.69 4.61 4.77
C VAL A 7 8.56 5.57 5.12
N GLY A 8 8.35 6.60 4.31
CA GLY A 8 7.25 7.53 4.51
C GLY A 8 7.15 8.57 3.40
N GLY A 9 6.07 9.35 3.45
CA GLY A 9 5.91 10.55 2.62
C GLY A 9 6.78 11.71 3.10
N THR A 10 6.55 12.90 2.56
CA THR A 10 7.16 14.13 3.06
C THR A 10 6.78 14.32 4.54
N PRO A 11 7.74 14.49 5.45
CA PRO A 11 7.44 14.75 6.84
C PRO A 11 6.56 16.00 7.01
N ALA A 12 5.70 15.98 8.03
CA ALA A 12 4.93 17.16 8.43
C ALA A 12 5.86 18.26 8.98
N ASP A 13 5.41 19.51 8.98
CA ASP A 13 6.21 20.67 9.41
C ASP A 13 6.68 20.57 10.89
N ASP A 14 5.93 19.83 11.72
CA ASP A 14 6.21 19.61 13.14
C ASP A 14 6.94 18.29 13.43
N PHE A 15 7.35 17.58 12.40
CA PHE A 15 8.00 16.26 12.54
C PHE A 15 9.24 16.29 13.44
N ASP A 16 10.13 17.26 13.24
CA ASP A 16 11.36 17.36 14.02
C ASP A 16 11.07 17.64 15.50
N GLN A 17 10.04 18.43 15.79
CA GLN A 17 9.59 18.67 17.16
C GLN A 17 9.05 17.38 17.79
N ALA A 18 8.19 16.66 17.08
CA ALA A 18 7.62 15.40 17.57
C ALA A 18 8.71 14.36 17.84
N ILE A 19 9.69 14.21 16.95
CA ILE A 19 10.82 13.29 17.16
C ILE A 19 11.70 13.73 18.33
N SER A 20 11.90 15.04 18.56
CA SER A 20 12.62 15.53 19.72
C SER A 20 11.91 15.16 21.02
N GLU A 21 10.58 15.36 21.10
CA GLU A 21 9.79 15.01 22.29
C GLU A 21 9.79 13.49 22.55
N ILE A 22 9.67 12.67 21.49
CA ILE A 22 9.78 11.21 21.58
C ILE A 22 11.17 10.79 22.06
N SER A 23 12.24 11.44 21.56
CA SER A 23 13.61 11.17 21.97
C SER A 23 13.86 11.53 23.43
N ASP A 24 13.32 12.65 23.92
CA ASP A 24 13.43 13.05 25.31
C ASP A 24 12.74 12.04 26.23
N TYR A 25 11.56 11.56 25.84
CA TYR A 25 10.86 10.50 26.56
C TYR A 25 11.64 9.17 26.56
N ALA A 26 12.18 8.77 25.41
CA ALA A 26 12.98 7.55 25.30
C ALA A 26 14.28 7.64 26.12
N GLU A 27 14.92 8.82 26.15
CA GLU A 27 16.11 9.04 26.96
C GLU A 27 15.80 8.94 28.46
N GLU A 28 14.66 9.49 28.91
CA GLU A 28 14.20 9.34 30.30
C GLU A 28 13.94 7.86 30.67
N LYS A 29 13.30 7.08 29.77
CA LYS A 29 12.85 5.72 30.07
C LYS A 29 13.92 4.65 29.87
N ILE A 30 14.72 4.77 28.83
CA ILE A 30 15.66 3.73 28.39
C ILE A 30 17.07 4.25 28.10
N GLY A 31 17.35 5.54 28.34
CA GLY A 31 18.66 6.13 28.13
C GLY A 31 19.08 6.30 26.66
N VAL A 32 18.10 6.36 25.75
CA VAL A 32 18.35 6.36 24.31
C VAL A 32 17.63 7.50 23.61
N ARG A 33 18.34 8.24 22.76
CA ARG A 33 17.75 9.19 21.80
C ARG A 33 17.57 8.50 20.44
N ILE A 34 16.61 8.99 19.65
CA ILE A 34 16.27 8.41 18.34
C ILE A 34 16.49 9.48 17.26
N ASP A 35 17.21 9.11 16.20
CA ASP A 35 17.38 9.88 14.97
C ASP A 35 16.64 9.15 13.84
N VAL A 36 15.45 9.64 13.48
CA VAL A 36 14.62 9.03 12.45
C VAL A 36 14.98 9.60 11.09
N LYS A 37 15.34 8.71 10.17
CA LYS A 37 15.63 9.00 8.77
C LYS A 37 14.49 8.48 7.91
N ILE A 38 13.85 9.35 7.13
CA ILE A 38 12.75 8.99 6.23
C ILE A 38 13.24 8.98 4.78
N ALA A 39 12.88 7.95 4.04
CA ALA A 39 12.99 7.92 2.59
C ALA A 39 11.62 7.64 1.97
N GLY A 40 11.32 8.28 0.83
CA GLY A 40 10.07 8.10 0.11
C GLY A 40 9.92 6.68 -0.44
N TRP A 41 8.71 6.22 -0.63
CA TRP A 41 8.41 4.88 -1.15
C TRP A 41 9.12 4.57 -2.47
N ALA A 42 9.23 5.56 -3.37
CA ALA A 42 9.88 5.39 -4.67
C ALA A 42 11.40 5.14 -4.57
N ASP A 43 12.05 5.68 -3.54
CA ASP A 43 13.52 5.67 -3.39
C ASP A 43 13.99 4.74 -2.28
N TYR A 44 13.08 4.28 -1.41
CA TYR A 44 13.43 3.56 -0.19
C TYR A 44 14.31 2.35 -0.44
N ASP A 45 13.87 1.44 -1.29
CA ASP A 45 14.61 0.19 -1.55
C ASP A 45 15.99 0.44 -2.16
N THR A 46 16.09 1.42 -3.06
CA THR A 46 17.37 1.83 -3.65
C THR A 46 18.31 2.38 -2.57
N LYS A 47 17.81 3.23 -1.68
CA LYS A 47 18.60 3.82 -0.61
C LYS A 47 19.06 2.79 0.42
N MET A 48 18.16 1.89 0.85
CA MET A 48 18.51 0.83 1.79
C MET A 48 19.52 -0.15 1.20
N ASN A 49 19.38 -0.52 -0.07
CA ASN A 49 20.39 -1.30 -0.78
C ASN A 49 21.77 -0.62 -0.78
N ASN A 50 21.83 0.69 -0.99
CA ASN A 50 23.08 1.44 -0.96
C ASN A 50 23.71 1.43 0.44
N ILE A 51 22.92 1.70 1.50
CA ILE A 51 23.37 1.67 2.90
C ILE A 51 23.97 0.31 3.23
N VAL A 52 23.27 -0.78 2.93
CA VAL A 52 23.76 -2.15 3.18
C VAL A 52 25.03 -2.46 2.37
N ASN A 53 25.07 -2.11 1.08
CA ASN A 53 26.22 -2.41 0.21
C ASN A 53 27.48 -1.61 0.56
N THR A 54 27.30 -0.39 1.08
CA THR A 54 28.44 0.47 1.48
C THR A 54 28.89 0.25 2.92
N GLY A 55 28.12 -0.50 3.72
CA GLY A 55 28.37 -0.69 5.13
C GLY A 55 28.14 0.57 5.97
N GLU A 56 27.26 1.47 5.49
CA GLU A 56 26.83 2.62 6.28
C GLU A 56 26.11 2.15 7.55
N TYR A 57 26.44 2.75 8.70
CA TYR A 57 25.89 2.33 9.97
C TYR A 57 24.42 2.73 10.14
N PHE A 58 23.63 1.84 10.67
CA PHE A 58 22.26 2.05 11.17
C PHE A 58 21.98 1.10 12.35
N ASP A 59 21.03 1.47 13.19
CA ASP A 59 20.57 0.62 14.30
C ASP A 59 19.26 -0.10 13.94
N LEU A 60 18.32 0.61 13.33
CA LEU A 60 17.02 0.09 12.95
C LEU A 60 16.72 0.45 11.50
N MET A 61 16.07 -0.48 10.80
CA MET A 61 15.67 -0.30 9.41
C MET A 61 14.31 -0.95 9.17
N PHE A 62 13.41 -0.24 8.49
CA PHE A 62 12.21 -0.90 7.96
C PHE A 62 12.60 -1.86 6.85
N VAL A 63 12.15 -3.09 6.94
CA VAL A 63 12.32 -4.12 5.91
C VAL A 63 10.97 -4.56 5.36
N ASN A 64 10.96 -4.93 4.09
CA ASN A 64 9.77 -5.35 3.37
C ASN A 64 10.03 -6.65 2.59
N ASN A 65 9.04 -7.13 1.85
CA ASN A 65 9.12 -8.35 1.06
C ASN A 65 10.18 -8.33 -0.04
N THR A 66 10.61 -7.14 -0.51
CA THR A 66 11.63 -7.02 -1.58
C THR A 66 13.06 -7.08 -1.05
N ASN A 67 13.30 -6.67 0.19
CA ASN A 67 14.65 -6.50 0.72
C ASN A 67 14.99 -7.41 1.93
N TYR A 68 14.00 -7.89 2.70
CA TYR A 68 14.23 -8.61 3.95
C TYR A 68 15.11 -9.86 3.76
N SER A 69 14.70 -10.82 2.93
CA SER A 69 15.47 -12.04 2.68
C SER A 69 16.86 -11.76 2.11
N LYS A 70 16.96 -10.74 1.26
CA LYS A 70 18.24 -10.30 0.69
C LYS A 70 19.19 -9.79 1.77
N PHE A 71 18.71 -8.96 2.69
CA PHE A 71 19.55 -8.37 3.74
C PHE A 71 19.96 -9.41 4.78
N VAL A 72 19.10 -10.37 5.09
CA VAL A 72 19.48 -11.53 5.91
C VAL A 72 20.61 -12.31 5.25
N ASN A 73 20.51 -12.64 3.95
CA ASN A 73 21.54 -13.39 3.23
C ASN A 73 22.85 -12.60 3.05
N LEU A 74 22.81 -11.28 3.13
CA LEU A 74 24.01 -10.42 3.15
C LEU A 74 24.59 -10.23 4.56
N ASN A 75 24.02 -10.86 5.59
CA ASN A 75 24.35 -10.66 7.02
C ASN A 75 24.27 -9.18 7.44
N ALA A 76 23.33 -8.44 6.87
CA ALA A 76 23.11 -7.05 7.21
C ALA A 76 22.12 -6.83 8.36
N LEU A 77 21.40 -7.88 8.77
CA LEU A 77 20.46 -7.88 9.88
C LEU A 77 20.93 -8.87 10.97
N GLU A 78 20.76 -8.43 12.22
CA GLU A 78 21.09 -9.26 13.38
C GLU A 78 20.04 -10.36 13.60
N ASN A 79 20.48 -11.54 14.01
CA ASN A 79 19.59 -12.60 14.45
C ASN A 79 19.08 -12.27 15.85
N ILE A 80 17.82 -11.92 15.95
CA ILE A 80 17.18 -11.49 17.20
C ILE A 80 16.32 -12.58 17.84
N THR A 81 16.38 -13.83 17.37
CA THR A 81 15.51 -14.93 17.80
C THR A 81 15.46 -15.09 19.32
N ASP A 82 16.62 -15.18 19.96
CA ASP A 82 16.69 -15.34 21.42
C ASP A 82 16.43 -14.02 22.15
N LEU A 83 16.88 -12.89 21.56
CA LEU A 83 16.76 -11.58 22.16
C LEU A 83 15.30 -11.15 22.34
N VAL A 84 14.42 -11.36 21.32
CA VAL A 84 13.03 -10.97 21.45
C VAL A 84 12.27 -11.75 22.51
N GLN A 85 12.72 -12.97 22.82
CA GLN A 85 12.13 -13.82 23.85
C GLN A 85 12.68 -13.50 25.25
N SER A 86 14.00 -13.27 25.37
CA SER A 86 14.64 -13.06 26.66
C SER A 86 14.57 -11.61 27.15
N GLU A 87 14.80 -10.65 26.25
CA GLU A 87 14.92 -9.23 26.62
C GLU A 87 13.62 -8.45 26.45
N THR A 88 12.72 -8.90 25.57
CA THR A 88 11.44 -8.25 25.30
C THR A 88 10.25 -9.22 25.34
N PRO A 89 10.07 -9.99 26.43
CA PRO A 89 9.02 -11.03 26.51
C PRO A 89 7.60 -10.47 26.35
N ASP A 90 7.36 -9.24 26.80
CA ASP A 90 6.07 -8.58 26.65
C ASP A 90 5.75 -8.28 25.19
N LEU A 91 6.73 -7.79 24.42
CA LEU A 91 6.60 -7.58 22.98
C LEU A 91 6.40 -8.91 22.24
N TYR A 92 7.19 -9.91 22.60
CA TYR A 92 7.09 -11.24 22.00
C TYR A 92 5.72 -11.88 22.24
N GLY A 93 5.16 -11.72 23.45
CA GLY A 93 3.83 -12.23 23.82
C GLY A 93 2.67 -11.39 23.27
N PHE A 94 2.91 -10.10 22.94
CA PHE A 94 1.88 -9.22 22.38
C PHE A 94 1.58 -9.52 20.92
N ILE A 95 2.61 -9.87 20.13
CA ILE A 95 2.48 -10.18 18.71
C ILE A 95 2.08 -11.66 18.55
N PRO A 96 1.01 -11.97 17.76
CA PRO A 96 0.62 -13.35 17.49
C PRO A 96 1.76 -14.23 16.96
N GLN A 97 1.80 -15.48 17.40
CA GLN A 97 2.88 -16.41 17.05
C GLN A 97 2.98 -16.64 15.54
N GLU A 98 1.87 -16.63 14.84
CA GLU A 98 1.80 -16.80 13.38
C GLU A 98 2.59 -15.72 12.63
N LEU A 99 2.60 -14.49 13.15
CA LEU A 99 3.37 -13.40 12.56
C LEU A 99 4.88 -13.58 12.80
N TRP A 100 5.28 -14.07 14.01
CA TRP A 100 6.65 -14.43 14.26
C TRP A 100 7.12 -15.58 13.37
N ASP A 101 6.25 -16.57 13.13
CA ASP A 101 6.56 -17.68 12.24
C ASP A 101 6.68 -17.22 10.78
N GLY A 102 5.86 -16.25 10.37
CA GLY A 102 5.88 -15.66 9.03
C GLY A 102 7.14 -14.87 8.68
N VAL A 103 7.84 -14.31 9.68
CA VAL A 103 9.10 -13.57 9.44
C VAL A 103 10.35 -14.40 9.60
N LYS A 104 10.24 -15.70 9.88
CA LYS A 104 11.42 -16.56 10.00
C LYS A 104 12.11 -16.81 8.67
N ILE A 105 13.43 -16.64 8.66
CA ILE A 105 14.31 -17.06 7.58
C ILE A 105 15.29 -18.07 8.15
N HIS A 106 15.36 -19.27 7.57
CA HIS A 106 16.17 -20.40 8.10
C HIS A 106 15.91 -20.69 9.59
N ASN A 107 14.63 -20.64 10.00
CA ASN A 107 14.14 -20.80 11.38
C ASN A 107 14.58 -19.71 12.37
N ASN A 108 15.15 -18.61 11.92
CA ASN A 108 15.56 -17.49 12.75
C ASN A 108 14.78 -16.23 12.45
N VAL A 109 14.62 -15.38 13.45
CA VAL A 109 13.95 -14.08 13.37
C VAL A 109 14.99 -12.98 13.24
N TYR A 110 14.85 -12.10 12.25
CA TYR A 110 15.74 -10.96 11.98
C TYR A 110 14.98 -9.63 11.94
N ALA A 111 13.67 -9.65 12.11
CA ALA A 111 12.85 -8.47 12.16
C ALA A 111 11.66 -8.67 13.10
N VAL A 112 11.23 -7.62 13.76
CA VAL A 112 9.97 -7.60 14.49
C VAL A 112 8.83 -7.45 13.49
N PRO A 113 7.88 -8.38 13.42
CA PRO A 113 6.79 -8.29 12.47
C PRO A 113 5.87 -7.09 12.77
N THR A 114 5.39 -6.43 11.73
CA THR A 114 4.38 -5.39 11.86
C THR A 114 3.05 -6.03 12.28
N TYR A 115 2.60 -5.74 13.49
CA TYR A 115 1.29 -6.17 13.98
C TYR A 115 0.28 -5.05 13.77
N LYS A 116 -0.58 -5.22 12.80
CA LYS A 116 -1.69 -4.32 12.50
C LYS A 116 -2.91 -5.14 12.09
N ASP A 117 -3.94 -4.50 11.55
CA ASP A 117 -5.12 -5.22 11.07
C ASP A 117 -4.75 -6.34 10.10
N SER A 118 -5.28 -7.52 10.38
CA SER A 118 -5.09 -8.73 9.57
C SER A 118 -6.13 -8.87 8.48
N SER A 119 -6.91 -7.83 8.21
CA SER A 119 -7.90 -7.83 7.15
C SER A 119 -7.73 -6.64 6.22
N MET A 120 -8.02 -6.85 4.95
CA MET A 120 -8.06 -5.81 3.94
C MET A 120 -9.44 -5.71 3.33
N THR A 121 -9.91 -4.48 3.20
CA THR A 121 -11.13 -4.16 2.47
C THR A 121 -10.77 -3.22 1.34
N GLN A 122 -11.38 -3.39 0.19
CA GLN A 122 -11.14 -2.53 -0.96
C GLN A 122 -12.34 -1.64 -1.19
N PHE A 123 -12.02 -0.37 -1.36
CA PHE A 123 -12.98 0.70 -1.55
C PHE A 123 -12.73 1.41 -2.87
N TRP A 124 -13.82 1.79 -3.52
CA TRP A 124 -13.82 2.77 -4.59
C TRP A 124 -14.45 4.06 -4.09
N MET A 125 -13.90 5.18 -4.50
CA MET A 125 -14.32 6.51 -4.07
C MET A 125 -14.56 7.40 -5.26
N LEU A 126 -15.54 8.31 -5.11
CA LEU A 126 -15.83 9.38 -6.07
C LEU A 126 -15.93 10.73 -5.35
N ASP A 127 -15.49 11.78 -6.00
CA ASP A 127 -15.69 13.15 -5.55
C ASP A 127 -17.19 13.47 -5.47
N ASP A 128 -17.68 13.81 -4.27
CA ASP A 128 -19.10 14.11 -4.00
C ASP A 128 -19.65 15.22 -4.91
N THR A 129 -18.82 16.15 -5.36
CA THR A 129 -19.24 17.20 -6.31
C THR A 129 -19.81 16.59 -7.57
N TYR A 130 -19.21 15.55 -8.11
CA TYR A 130 -19.67 14.87 -9.33
C TYR A 130 -20.78 13.86 -9.03
N VAL A 131 -20.73 13.22 -7.87
CA VAL A 131 -21.81 12.33 -7.41
C VAL A 131 -23.13 13.09 -7.35
N GLN A 132 -23.15 14.24 -6.70
CA GLN A 132 -24.34 15.09 -6.60
C GLN A 132 -24.76 15.68 -7.96
N LYS A 133 -23.79 16.17 -8.73
CA LYS A 133 -24.06 16.79 -10.04
C LYS A 133 -24.75 15.85 -11.02
N TYR A 134 -24.35 14.58 -11.00
CA TYR A 134 -24.85 13.57 -11.95
C TYR A 134 -25.78 12.54 -11.32
N ASN A 135 -26.12 12.71 -10.04
CA ASN A 135 -27.00 11.81 -9.28
C ASN A 135 -26.54 10.35 -9.39
N ILE A 136 -25.25 10.11 -9.10
CA ILE A 136 -24.65 8.77 -9.17
C ILE A 136 -25.02 7.98 -7.93
N ASP A 137 -25.52 6.76 -8.13
CA ASP A 137 -25.76 5.78 -7.07
C ASP A 137 -24.43 5.07 -6.73
N VAL A 138 -23.65 5.64 -5.79
CA VAL A 138 -22.35 5.10 -5.39
C VAL A 138 -22.50 3.75 -4.68
N GLU A 139 -23.57 3.55 -3.89
CA GLU A 139 -23.81 2.26 -3.23
C GLU A 139 -24.13 1.15 -4.22
N GLY A 140 -24.66 1.49 -5.37
CA GLY A 140 -24.91 0.56 -6.48
C GLY A 140 -23.67 0.14 -7.28
N ILE A 141 -22.52 0.82 -7.08
CA ILE A 141 -21.28 0.46 -7.77
C ILE A 141 -20.66 -0.75 -7.07
N LYS A 142 -20.68 -1.92 -7.72
CA LYS A 142 -20.20 -3.20 -7.15
C LYS A 142 -19.18 -3.93 -8.03
N ASP A 143 -19.08 -3.55 -9.29
CA ASP A 143 -18.23 -4.18 -10.29
C ASP A 143 -17.76 -3.17 -11.35
N PHE A 144 -16.93 -3.65 -12.27
CA PHE A 144 -16.40 -2.82 -13.35
C PHE A 144 -17.47 -2.29 -14.32
N ALA A 145 -18.56 -3.01 -14.49
CA ALA A 145 -19.64 -2.59 -15.36
C ALA A 145 -20.43 -1.40 -14.77
N THR A 146 -20.82 -1.52 -13.50
CA THR A 146 -21.51 -0.43 -12.77
C THR A 146 -20.58 0.77 -12.54
N LEU A 147 -19.29 0.54 -12.32
CA LEU A 147 -18.31 1.62 -12.28
C LEU A 147 -18.17 2.31 -13.65
N ASN A 148 -18.16 1.55 -14.75
CA ASN A 148 -18.11 2.14 -16.09
C ASN A 148 -19.28 3.10 -16.34
N ASP A 149 -20.50 2.74 -15.94
CA ASP A 149 -21.68 3.58 -16.14
C ASP A 149 -21.57 4.92 -15.41
N ALA A 150 -21.05 4.89 -14.17
CA ALA A 150 -20.77 6.10 -13.41
C ALA A 150 -19.68 6.96 -14.07
N LEU A 151 -18.55 6.37 -14.45
CA LEU A 151 -17.43 7.08 -15.07
C LEU A 151 -17.79 7.64 -16.45
N GLN A 152 -18.58 6.93 -17.26
CA GLN A 152 -19.07 7.40 -18.55
C GLN A 152 -20.04 8.57 -18.37
N THR A 153 -20.95 8.49 -17.40
CA THR A 153 -21.87 9.60 -17.09
C THR A 153 -21.11 10.88 -16.77
N ILE A 154 -20.08 10.79 -15.95
CA ILE A 154 -19.20 11.94 -15.63
C ILE A 154 -18.47 12.41 -16.89
N LYS A 155 -17.89 11.50 -17.66
CA LYS A 155 -17.14 11.82 -18.88
C LYS A 155 -17.96 12.55 -19.91
N GLU A 156 -19.19 12.10 -20.15
CA GLU A 156 -20.13 12.71 -21.09
C GLU A 156 -20.54 14.12 -20.63
N GLY A 157 -20.77 14.28 -19.33
CA GLY A 157 -21.17 15.56 -18.75
C GLY A 157 -20.07 16.61 -18.69
N GLU A 158 -18.82 16.20 -18.44
CA GLU A 158 -17.65 17.10 -18.30
C GLU A 158 -16.90 17.32 -19.61
N GLY A 159 -17.08 16.43 -20.59
CA GLY A 159 -16.48 16.55 -21.90
C GLY A 159 -15.03 16.06 -21.99
N LYS A 160 -14.38 16.36 -23.13
CA LYS A 160 -13.13 15.71 -23.52
C LYS A 160 -11.91 16.05 -22.67
N SER A 161 -11.90 17.20 -21.99
CA SER A 161 -10.75 17.67 -21.21
C SER A 161 -10.67 17.09 -19.80
N VAL A 162 -11.74 16.43 -19.34
CA VAL A 162 -11.79 15.81 -18.01
C VAL A 162 -11.57 14.31 -18.13
N TYR A 163 -10.71 13.78 -17.28
CA TYR A 163 -10.39 12.37 -17.16
C TYR A 163 -10.85 11.88 -15.78
N PRO A 164 -12.01 11.22 -15.69
CA PRO A 164 -12.58 10.80 -14.40
C PRO A 164 -11.64 9.92 -13.57
N MET A 165 -10.87 9.05 -14.21
CA MET A 165 -9.83 8.24 -13.61
C MET A 165 -8.47 8.72 -14.09
N LYS A 166 -7.83 9.60 -13.32
CA LYS A 166 -6.49 10.09 -13.65
C LYS A 166 -5.44 9.22 -12.98
N LEU A 167 -4.63 8.57 -13.77
CA LEU A 167 -3.56 7.67 -13.34
C LEU A 167 -2.19 8.28 -13.64
N ALA A 168 -1.17 7.80 -12.93
CA ALA A 168 0.23 8.10 -13.19
C ALA A 168 1.06 6.83 -13.28
N GLN A 169 2.31 6.99 -13.65
CA GLN A 169 3.28 5.89 -13.64
C GLN A 169 3.34 5.24 -12.25
N GLY A 170 3.17 3.93 -12.20
CA GLY A 170 3.14 3.18 -10.95
C GLY A 170 1.85 3.29 -10.14
N SER A 171 0.80 3.92 -10.68
CA SER A 171 -0.52 3.88 -10.03
C SER A 171 -1.02 2.45 -9.88
N THR A 172 -1.54 2.14 -8.70
CA THR A 172 -2.21 0.87 -8.43
C THR A 172 -3.72 1.07 -8.54
N PHE A 173 -4.41 0.09 -9.10
CA PHE A 173 -5.85 0.02 -9.10
C PHE A 173 -6.29 -1.08 -8.12
N ASN A 174 -6.62 -0.66 -6.89
CA ASN A 174 -7.10 -1.58 -5.87
C ASN A 174 -8.43 -2.20 -6.31
N GLY A 175 -8.52 -3.51 -6.25
CA GLY A 175 -9.66 -4.25 -6.75
C GLY A 175 -9.40 -5.00 -8.06
N PHE A 176 -8.22 -4.81 -8.67
CA PHE A 176 -7.90 -5.45 -9.93
C PHE A 176 -7.70 -6.97 -9.79
N PHE A 177 -6.97 -7.39 -8.76
CA PHE A 177 -6.70 -8.80 -8.47
C PHE A 177 -7.55 -9.35 -7.31
N ASN A 178 -8.73 -8.78 -7.09
CA ASN A 178 -9.64 -9.27 -6.06
C ASN A 178 -9.89 -10.76 -6.20
N GLY A 179 -9.84 -11.46 -5.09
CA GLY A 179 -10.02 -12.91 -5.04
C GLY A 179 -8.73 -13.70 -5.10
N TYR A 180 -7.59 -13.06 -5.37
CA TYR A 180 -6.28 -13.72 -5.38
C TYR A 180 -5.38 -13.20 -4.27
N ASP A 181 -4.69 -14.14 -3.60
CA ASP A 181 -3.52 -13.86 -2.79
C ASP A 181 -2.32 -13.78 -3.72
N ASP A 182 -1.77 -12.58 -3.91
CA ASP A 182 -0.64 -12.36 -4.80
C ASP A 182 0.65 -12.87 -4.15
N LEU A 183 1.35 -13.73 -4.85
CA LEU A 183 2.60 -14.30 -4.39
C LEU A 183 3.79 -13.44 -4.85
N ALA A 184 4.95 -13.68 -4.24
CA ALA A 184 6.19 -12.96 -4.55
C ALA A 184 6.08 -11.43 -4.39
N GLY A 185 5.19 -10.97 -3.48
CA GLY A 185 5.02 -9.55 -3.19
C GLY A 185 4.54 -8.72 -4.38
N GLY A 186 3.76 -9.31 -5.29
CA GLY A 186 3.26 -8.63 -6.48
C GLY A 186 4.31 -8.37 -7.56
N VAL A 187 5.55 -8.84 -7.39
CA VAL A 187 6.64 -8.67 -8.38
C VAL A 187 6.38 -9.50 -9.65
N SER A 188 5.74 -10.64 -9.48
CA SER A 188 5.32 -11.52 -10.58
C SER A 188 3.81 -11.65 -10.53
N ALA A 189 3.14 -11.57 -11.68
CA ALA A 189 1.69 -11.74 -11.75
C ALA A 189 1.27 -13.21 -11.54
N ILE A 190 1.60 -13.74 -10.37
CA ILE A 190 1.24 -15.08 -9.91
C ILE A 190 0.49 -14.98 -8.59
N GLY A 191 -0.46 -15.86 -8.36
CA GLY A 191 -1.25 -15.86 -7.14
C GLY A 191 -1.99 -17.17 -6.92
N VAL A 192 -2.72 -17.22 -5.82
CA VAL A 192 -3.59 -18.33 -5.45
C VAL A 192 -4.99 -17.76 -5.25
N TRP A 193 -6.00 -18.39 -5.81
CA TRP A 193 -7.39 -18.03 -5.54
C TRP A 193 -7.73 -18.34 -4.07
N TYR A 194 -8.32 -17.39 -3.36
CA TYR A 194 -8.59 -17.53 -1.92
C TYR A 194 -9.48 -18.72 -1.56
N GLU A 195 -10.42 -19.08 -2.45
CA GLU A 195 -11.35 -20.17 -2.22
C GLU A 195 -10.83 -21.51 -2.77
N ASP A 196 -9.61 -21.55 -3.37
CA ASP A 196 -9.02 -22.78 -3.85
C ASP A 196 -8.40 -23.59 -2.70
N GLU A 197 -9.08 -24.66 -2.29
CA GLU A 197 -8.60 -25.55 -1.22
C GLU A 197 -7.26 -26.22 -1.57
N GLU A 198 -6.99 -26.44 -2.85
CA GLU A 198 -5.71 -27.01 -3.33
C GLU A 198 -4.59 -25.99 -3.34
N ARG A 199 -4.90 -24.70 -3.16
CA ARG A 199 -3.95 -23.58 -3.21
C ARG A 199 -3.05 -23.59 -4.44
N LYS A 200 -3.65 -23.84 -5.58
CA LYS A 200 -2.93 -23.91 -6.84
C LYS A 200 -2.41 -22.54 -7.25
N VAL A 201 -1.11 -22.47 -7.47
CA VAL A 201 -0.48 -21.25 -8.00
C VAL A 201 -0.84 -21.11 -9.48
N VAL A 202 -1.33 -19.94 -9.85
CA VAL A 202 -1.74 -19.61 -11.21
C VAL A 202 -1.05 -18.32 -11.70
N SER A 203 -0.94 -18.18 -13.02
CA SER A 203 -0.62 -16.89 -13.64
C SER A 203 -1.88 -16.03 -13.61
N LEU A 204 -1.82 -14.88 -12.93
CA LEU A 204 -2.97 -13.98 -12.80
C LEU A 204 -3.39 -13.40 -14.15
N LEU A 205 -2.44 -13.12 -15.05
CA LEU A 205 -2.73 -12.58 -16.37
C LEU A 205 -3.40 -13.59 -17.32
N GLU A 206 -3.38 -14.86 -16.97
CA GLU A 206 -4.07 -15.92 -17.74
C GLU A 206 -5.49 -16.17 -17.27
N GLN A 207 -5.89 -15.58 -16.12
CA GLN A 207 -7.23 -15.77 -15.58
C GLN A 207 -8.25 -14.93 -16.37
N ASP A 208 -9.44 -15.51 -16.59
CA ASP A 208 -10.44 -14.88 -17.46
C ASP A 208 -11.06 -13.63 -16.83
N ASP A 209 -11.26 -13.61 -15.52
CA ASP A 209 -11.72 -12.43 -14.77
C ASP A 209 -10.69 -11.29 -14.81
N VAL A 210 -9.40 -11.59 -14.75
CA VAL A 210 -8.32 -10.61 -14.88
C VAL A 210 -8.26 -10.06 -16.30
N LYS A 211 -8.41 -10.91 -17.32
CA LYS A 211 -8.50 -10.46 -18.72
C LYS A 211 -9.69 -9.55 -18.96
N GLU A 212 -10.84 -9.86 -18.36
CA GLU A 212 -12.03 -9.01 -18.44
C GLU A 212 -11.74 -7.61 -17.84
N LYS A 213 -11.14 -7.55 -16.67
CA LYS A 213 -10.73 -6.28 -16.03
C LYS A 213 -9.72 -5.49 -16.88
N LEU A 214 -8.77 -6.18 -17.52
CA LEU A 214 -7.84 -5.55 -18.47
C LEU A 214 -8.57 -4.95 -19.68
N ASN A 215 -9.58 -5.65 -20.20
CA ASN A 215 -10.40 -5.11 -21.28
C ASN A 215 -11.17 -3.85 -20.86
N TRP A 216 -11.65 -3.77 -19.60
CA TRP A 216 -12.24 -2.54 -19.06
C TRP A 216 -11.23 -1.39 -19.00
N LEU A 217 -10.02 -1.61 -18.48
CA LEU A 217 -8.99 -0.57 -18.45
C LEU A 217 -8.61 -0.09 -19.88
N HIS A 218 -8.49 -1.03 -20.82
CA HIS A 218 -8.22 -0.69 -22.22
C HIS A 218 -9.35 0.16 -22.82
N LYS A 219 -10.59 -0.23 -22.59
CA LYS A 219 -11.76 0.55 -23.02
C LYS A 219 -11.74 1.94 -22.41
N TRP A 220 -11.53 2.08 -21.11
CA TRP A 220 -11.50 3.37 -20.42
C TRP A 220 -10.38 4.28 -20.91
N TYR A 221 -9.25 3.72 -21.30
CA TYR A 221 -8.19 4.48 -21.95
C TYR A 221 -8.64 5.00 -23.33
N GLN A 222 -9.27 4.17 -24.13
CA GLN A 222 -9.77 4.57 -25.46
C GLN A 222 -10.89 5.61 -25.37
N ASP A 223 -11.78 5.48 -24.39
CA ASP A 223 -12.91 6.40 -24.17
C ASP A 223 -12.45 7.72 -23.51
N GLY A 224 -11.19 7.83 -23.09
CA GLY A 224 -10.65 9.00 -22.41
C GLY A 224 -11.18 9.16 -20.98
N ILE A 225 -11.57 8.08 -20.33
CA ILE A 225 -11.81 8.02 -18.88
C ILE A 225 -10.47 8.07 -18.17
N ILE A 226 -9.48 7.32 -18.67
CA ILE A 226 -8.08 7.37 -18.22
C ILE A 226 -7.33 8.39 -19.07
N ASN A 227 -6.47 9.19 -18.44
CA ASN A 227 -5.64 10.17 -19.11
C ASN A 227 -4.62 9.52 -20.06
N PRO A 228 -4.34 10.12 -21.24
CA PRO A 228 -3.49 9.52 -22.25
C PRO A 228 -2.01 9.46 -21.86
N ASP A 229 -1.57 10.27 -20.90
CA ASP A 229 -0.21 10.38 -20.38
C ASP A 229 0.03 9.59 -19.09
N ALA A 230 -0.88 8.68 -18.72
CA ALA A 230 -0.84 7.89 -17.49
C ALA A 230 0.49 7.13 -17.26
N ASN A 231 1.17 6.74 -18.34
CA ASN A 231 2.44 6.00 -18.27
C ASN A 231 3.70 6.88 -18.15
N VAL A 232 3.56 8.20 -18.18
CA VAL A 232 4.68 9.15 -18.08
C VAL A 232 4.51 10.20 -16.99
N VAL A 233 3.29 10.44 -16.54
CA VAL A 233 3.01 11.37 -15.44
C VAL A 233 3.50 10.76 -14.14
N THR A 234 4.24 11.52 -13.34
CA THR A 234 4.81 11.05 -12.07
C THR A 234 4.07 11.56 -10.85
N ASP A 235 3.29 12.63 -10.96
CA ASP A 235 2.47 13.17 -9.88
C ASP A 235 1.02 12.67 -9.99
N GLY A 236 0.84 11.38 -9.84
CA GLY A 236 -0.43 10.76 -10.09
C GLY A 236 -1.49 11.04 -9.05
N GLY A 237 -2.70 11.21 -9.56
CA GLY A 237 -3.91 11.26 -8.75
C GLY A 237 -4.43 12.65 -8.42
N LYS A 238 -3.66 13.72 -8.63
CA LYS A 238 -4.19 15.08 -8.50
C LYS A 238 -5.25 15.31 -9.57
N GLN A 239 -6.43 15.77 -9.12
CA GLN A 239 -7.61 16.03 -9.98
C GLN A 239 -8.27 14.76 -10.54
N SER A 240 -8.05 13.59 -9.96
CA SER A 240 -8.84 12.41 -10.27
C SER A 240 -10.19 12.50 -9.56
N ILE A 241 -11.27 12.19 -10.28
CA ILE A 241 -12.64 12.17 -9.73
C ILE A 241 -12.92 10.83 -9.07
N PHE A 242 -12.30 9.78 -9.58
CA PHE A 242 -12.37 8.43 -9.05
C PHE A 242 -11.05 8.05 -8.39
N GLY A 243 -11.13 7.28 -7.30
CA GLY A 243 -10.00 6.66 -6.64
C GLY A 243 -10.31 5.26 -6.14
N SER A 244 -9.26 4.52 -5.86
CA SER A 244 -9.34 3.21 -5.21
C SER A 244 -8.41 3.17 -4.01
N ALA A 245 -8.86 2.55 -2.91
CA ALA A 245 -8.08 2.41 -1.71
C ALA A 245 -8.20 0.99 -1.14
N GLN A 246 -7.16 0.58 -0.42
CA GLN A 246 -7.11 -0.71 0.25
C GLN A 246 -6.80 -0.49 1.73
N GLY A 247 -7.46 -1.26 2.58
CA GLY A 247 -7.31 -1.16 4.03
C GLY A 247 -8.61 -0.73 4.68
N TRP A 248 -8.58 0.36 5.41
CA TRP A 248 -9.76 0.97 6.02
C TRP A 248 -10.18 2.27 5.32
N PRO A 249 -11.38 2.78 5.63
CA PRO A 249 -11.90 4.01 5.03
C PRO A 249 -10.95 5.23 5.15
N ALA A 250 -10.06 5.27 6.16
CA ALA A 250 -9.09 6.34 6.30
C ALA A 250 -8.13 6.47 5.10
N ALA A 251 -7.87 5.40 4.35
CA ALA A 251 -7.11 5.47 3.11
C ALA A 251 -7.80 6.34 2.06
N ALA A 252 -9.13 6.38 2.04
CA ALA A 252 -9.91 7.26 1.19
C ALA A 252 -9.73 8.75 1.56
N THR A 253 -9.59 9.05 2.85
CA THR A 253 -9.31 10.42 3.33
C THR A 253 -7.96 10.91 2.79
N THR A 254 -6.93 10.08 2.79
CA THR A 254 -5.62 10.43 2.21
C THR A 254 -5.74 10.68 0.71
N TRP A 255 -6.48 9.86 -0.02
CA TRP A 255 -6.73 10.08 -1.43
C TRP A 255 -7.46 11.41 -1.68
N ALA A 256 -8.52 11.69 -0.93
CA ALA A 256 -9.30 12.92 -1.06
C ALA A 256 -8.42 14.15 -0.78
N PHE A 257 -7.64 14.13 0.30
CA PHE A 257 -6.71 15.21 0.65
C PHE A 257 -5.69 15.48 -0.48
N ASN A 258 -5.07 14.42 -1.01
CA ASN A 258 -4.08 14.55 -2.08
C ASN A 258 -4.67 15.09 -3.39
N ASN A 259 -5.98 14.93 -3.60
CA ASN A 259 -6.71 15.43 -4.78
C ASN A 259 -7.40 16.78 -4.55
N GLY A 260 -7.34 17.35 -3.34
CA GLY A 260 -8.03 18.58 -2.99
C GLY A 260 -9.55 18.42 -2.95
N ILE A 261 -10.03 17.24 -2.58
CA ILE A 261 -11.44 16.88 -2.50
C ILE A 261 -11.91 17.05 -1.06
N ASP A 262 -12.89 17.94 -0.86
CA ASP A 262 -13.45 18.22 0.48
C ASP A 262 -14.40 17.12 0.96
N LYS A 263 -15.15 16.52 0.03
CA LYS A 263 -16.11 15.46 0.30
C LYS A 263 -16.05 14.39 -0.77
N TYR A 264 -16.20 13.16 -0.34
CA TYR A 264 -16.23 12.00 -1.24
C TYR A 264 -17.23 10.96 -0.73
N ASP A 265 -17.78 10.21 -1.68
CA ASP A 265 -18.54 9.00 -1.40
C ASP A 265 -17.68 7.77 -1.67
N LEU A 266 -17.91 6.73 -0.90
CA LEU A 266 -17.19 5.48 -1.05
C LEU A 266 -18.14 4.27 -1.06
N THR A 267 -17.73 3.24 -1.78
CA THR A 267 -18.38 1.93 -1.75
C THR A 267 -17.35 0.84 -1.50
N GLN A 268 -17.73 -0.15 -0.73
CA GLN A 268 -16.93 -1.36 -0.56
C GLN A 268 -17.15 -2.28 -1.76
N VAL A 269 -16.06 -2.66 -2.41
CA VAL A 269 -16.09 -3.52 -3.60
C VAL A 269 -15.54 -4.91 -3.38
N PHE A 270 -14.76 -5.09 -2.32
CA PHE A 270 -14.26 -6.40 -1.93
C PHE A 270 -13.87 -6.46 -0.45
N GLY A 271 -13.95 -7.65 0.15
CA GLY A 271 -13.53 -7.88 1.53
C GLY A 271 -14.65 -7.75 2.56
N PRO A 272 -14.31 -7.79 3.86
CA PRO A 272 -12.93 -7.92 4.35
C PRO A 272 -12.28 -9.26 3.96
N MET A 273 -11.01 -9.20 3.56
CA MET A 273 -10.17 -10.38 3.41
C MET A 273 -9.23 -10.46 4.60
N TYR A 274 -8.93 -11.66 5.03
CA TYR A 274 -7.89 -11.89 6.04
C TYR A 274 -6.56 -12.10 5.30
N ALA A 275 -5.56 -11.29 5.67
CA ALA A 275 -4.22 -11.38 5.12
C ALA A 275 -3.38 -12.36 5.92
#